data_b8924bd4cc2b23a4d54ada9f8d7145b0
#
_entry.id   b8924bd4cc2b23a4d54ada9f8d7145b0
#
_cell.length_a   1.000
_cell.length_b   1.000
_cell.length_c   1.000
_cell.angle_alpha   90.00
_cell.angle_beta   90.00
_cell.angle_gamma   90.00
#
_symmetry.space_group_name_H-M   'P 1'
#
loop_
_entity.id
_entity.type
_entity.pdbx_description
1 polymer ?
#
loop_
_entity_poly.entity_id
_entity_poly.type
_entity_poly.pdbx_seq_one_letter_code
_entity_poly.pdbx_strand_id
1 'polypeptide(L)'
;IPPSAKPGVYKGKVVVSAESGFPVSVPVILEVAPESLPAPAHWQVHLDLWQHPQAVARWHDVEPWSPEHFALMKPVMKRLADAGQKAITCSLIDEAWNAQTYDWFPPMIEWVKGKNGTMRWNYANFDKWVSFMMNEVGVKGQISCYTMIPWNMKIRYLDEATGKYKFLDLKPNDPSYEAIWGPFLTDFRKHVKSKGWLGKTCIGLDERPDAMVRAAKNVLDKYAPEFK
;
A
#
# COMPACT_ATOMS: atom_id res chain seq x y z
N ILE A 1 -22.99 -8.31 13.26
CA ILE A 1 -24.38 -8.85 13.39
C ILE A 1 -24.63 -9.68 12.14
N PRO A 2 -25.04 -10.97 12.27
CA PRO A 2 -25.30 -11.79 11.09
C PRO A 2 -26.49 -11.24 10.29
N PRO A 3 -26.51 -11.41 8.95
CA PRO A 3 -27.62 -10.94 8.10
C PRO A 3 -28.99 -11.55 8.46
N SER A 4 -28.98 -12.69 9.15
CA SER A 4 -30.20 -13.39 9.62
C SER A 4 -30.73 -12.89 10.96
N ALA A 5 -30.08 -11.92 11.60
CA ALA A 5 -30.57 -11.37 12.86
C ALA A 5 -31.91 -10.65 12.64
N LYS A 6 -32.90 -10.95 13.47
CA LYS A 6 -34.21 -10.29 13.39
C LYS A 6 -34.07 -8.83 13.86
N PRO A 7 -34.76 -7.87 13.21
CA PRO A 7 -34.83 -6.50 13.72
C PRO A 7 -35.41 -6.46 15.14
N GLY A 8 -34.88 -5.57 15.97
CA GLY A 8 -35.37 -5.41 17.35
C GLY A 8 -34.29 -4.94 18.32
N VAL A 9 -34.70 -4.79 19.57
CA VAL A 9 -33.82 -4.34 20.66
C VAL A 9 -33.41 -5.56 21.50
N TYR A 10 -32.10 -5.82 21.54
CA TYR A 10 -31.51 -6.90 22.32
C TYR A 10 -30.80 -6.32 23.55
N LYS A 11 -31.05 -6.90 24.71
CA LYS A 11 -30.44 -6.47 25.98
C LYS A 11 -29.51 -7.56 26.49
N GLY A 12 -28.31 -7.16 26.87
CA GLY A 12 -27.29 -8.04 27.43
C GLY A 12 -26.46 -7.34 28.48
N LYS A 13 -25.40 -7.99 28.92
CA LYS A 13 -24.41 -7.37 29.82
C LYS A 13 -23.02 -7.91 29.51
N VAL A 14 -22.02 -7.08 29.73
CA VAL A 14 -20.61 -7.48 29.80
C VAL A 14 -20.21 -7.45 31.27
N VAL A 15 -19.58 -8.54 31.74
CA VAL A 15 -19.03 -8.61 33.09
C VAL A 15 -17.51 -8.45 32.99
N VAL A 16 -16.99 -7.44 33.63
CA VAL A 16 -15.55 -7.20 33.75
C VAL A 16 -15.11 -7.70 35.11
N SER A 17 -14.19 -8.65 35.13
CA SER A 17 -13.58 -9.19 36.36
C SER A 17 -12.07 -9.07 36.30
N ALA A 18 -11.45 -8.83 37.45
CA ALA A 18 -10.00 -8.82 37.61
C ALA A 18 -9.63 -9.88 38.69
N GLU A 19 -8.36 -10.23 38.78
CA GLU A 19 -7.86 -11.18 39.78
C GLU A 19 -8.13 -10.72 41.21
N SER A 20 -8.14 -9.40 41.43
CA SER A 20 -8.51 -8.78 42.68
C SER A 20 -9.62 -7.74 42.47
N GLY A 21 -10.72 -7.88 43.20
CA GLY A 21 -11.85 -6.95 43.13
C GLY A 21 -13.18 -7.65 42.82
N PHE A 22 -14.27 -6.88 42.97
CA PHE A 22 -15.60 -7.38 42.63
C PHE A 22 -15.89 -7.21 41.12
N PRO A 23 -16.53 -8.19 40.50
CA PRO A 23 -16.93 -8.07 39.10
C PRO A 23 -17.93 -6.92 38.91
N VAL A 24 -17.73 -6.14 37.87
CA VAL A 24 -18.61 -5.04 37.47
C VAL A 24 -19.41 -5.46 36.25
N SER A 25 -20.74 -5.35 36.33
CA SER A 25 -21.63 -5.60 35.18
C SER A 25 -21.97 -4.30 34.46
N VAL A 26 -21.67 -4.24 33.16
CA VAL A 26 -22.00 -3.14 32.28
C VAL A 26 -23.17 -3.56 31.37
N PRO A 27 -24.35 -2.92 31.42
CA PRO A 27 -25.45 -3.24 30.54
C PRO A 27 -25.10 -2.89 29.09
N VAL A 28 -25.52 -3.74 28.14
CA VAL A 28 -25.38 -3.53 26.71
C VAL A 28 -26.77 -3.58 26.08
N ILE A 29 -27.09 -2.56 25.29
CA ILE A 29 -28.31 -2.51 24.46
C ILE A 29 -27.85 -2.50 23.00
N LEU A 30 -28.33 -3.46 22.21
CA LEU A 30 -28.07 -3.57 20.79
C LEU A 30 -29.40 -3.41 20.05
N GLU A 31 -29.51 -2.37 19.23
CA GLU A 31 -30.62 -2.20 18.30
C GLU A 31 -30.22 -2.74 16.94
N VAL A 32 -31.00 -3.67 16.43
CA VAL A 32 -30.84 -4.24 15.09
C VAL A 32 -31.90 -3.62 14.20
N ALA A 33 -31.44 -2.81 13.23
CA ALA A 33 -32.31 -2.16 12.24
C ALA A 33 -32.89 -3.20 11.26
N PRO A 34 -34.04 -2.90 10.63
CA PRO A 34 -34.64 -3.79 9.62
C PRO A 34 -33.87 -3.81 8.30
N GLU A 35 -33.03 -2.81 8.05
CA GLU A 35 -32.22 -2.69 6.84
C GLU A 35 -30.98 -3.57 6.95
N SER A 36 -30.63 -4.23 5.85
CA SER A 36 -29.36 -4.97 5.72
C SER A 36 -28.38 -4.15 4.86
N LEU A 37 -27.14 -4.02 5.33
CA LEU A 37 -26.09 -3.44 4.51
C LEU A 37 -25.79 -4.36 3.31
N PRO A 38 -25.50 -3.79 2.12
CA PRO A 38 -25.02 -4.59 1.02
C PRO A 38 -23.68 -5.26 1.37
N ALA A 39 -23.33 -6.31 0.64
CA ALA A 39 -22.02 -6.94 0.82
C ALA A 39 -20.89 -5.92 0.61
N PRO A 40 -19.76 -6.00 1.35
CA PRO A 40 -18.65 -5.04 1.28
C PRO A 40 -18.14 -4.77 -0.15
N ALA A 41 -18.15 -5.77 -1.02
CA ALA A 41 -17.79 -5.62 -2.43
C ALA A 41 -18.66 -4.60 -3.19
N HIS A 42 -19.89 -4.36 -2.74
CA HIS A 42 -20.85 -3.44 -3.35
C HIS A 42 -20.91 -2.07 -2.64
N TRP A 43 -20.10 -1.85 -1.62
CA TRP A 43 -20.08 -0.55 -0.95
C TRP A 43 -19.55 0.53 -1.88
N GLN A 44 -20.24 1.67 -1.91
CA GLN A 44 -19.83 2.84 -2.69
C GLN A 44 -18.68 3.61 -2.01
N VAL A 45 -18.48 3.40 -0.71
CA VAL A 45 -17.38 4.01 0.03
C VAL A 45 -16.05 3.46 -0.51
N HIS A 46 -15.13 4.36 -0.84
CA HIS A 46 -13.76 4.02 -1.19
C HIS A 46 -12.96 3.83 0.11
N LEU A 47 -12.74 2.58 0.49
CA LEU A 47 -11.93 2.23 1.65
C LEU A 47 -10.49 1.94 1.21
N ASP A 48 -9.57 2.74 1.73
CA ASP A 48 -8.12 2.57 1.53
C ASP A 48 -7.42 2.47 2.89
N LEU A 49 -7.31 1.26 3.40
CA LEU A 49 -6.50 0.93 4.57
C LEU A 49 -5.12 0.51 4.09
N TRP A 50 -4.10 1.25 4.47
CA TRP A 50 -2.73 1.00 4.04
C TRP A 50 -2.22 -0.35 4.56
N GLN A 51 -1.60 -1.10 3.67
CA GLN A 51 -1.04 -2.40 4.01
C GLN A 51 0.48 -2.29 4.21
N HIS A 52 0.98 -2.93 5.26
CA HIS A 52 2.41 -3.00 5.58
C HIS A 52 2.85 -4.48 5.65
N PRO A 53 3.17 -5.11 4.51
CA PRO A 53 3.50 -6.55 4.47
C PRO A 53 4.68 -6.92 5.37
N GLN A 54 5.66 -6.03 5.54
CA GLN A 54 6.87 -6.32 6.32
C GLN A 54 6.58 -6.55 7.81
N ALA A 55 5.53 -5.93 8.35
CA ALA A 55 5.10 -6.17 9.73
C ALA A 55 4.73 -7.65 9.97
N VAL A 56 4.14 -8.31 8.97
CA VAL A 56 3.83 -9.74 9.05
C VAL A 56 5.10 -10.59 8.99
N ALA A 57 6.04 -10.24 8.11
CA ALA A 57 7.32 -10.95 8.02
C ALA A 57 8.10 -10.88 9.34
N ARG A 58 8.21 -9.67 9.93
CA ARG A 58 8.89 -9.48 11.21
C ARG A 58 8.19 -10.23 12.36
N TRP A 59 6.86 -10.13 12.44
CA TRP A 59 6.12 -10.79 13.52
C TRP A 59 6.31 -12.31 13.53
N HIS A 60 6.42 -12.91 12.36
CA HIS A 60 6.55 -14.35 12.20
C HIS A 60 7.99 -14.82 11.97
N ASP A 61 8.96 -13.89 11.93
CA ASP A 61 10.39 -14.18 11.67
C ASP A 61 10.59 -14.98 10.38
N VAL A 62 9.97 -14.51 9.29
CA VAL A 62 10.07 -15.16 7.98
C VAL A 62 10.69 -14.22 6.94
N GLU A 63 11.34 -14.82 5.92
CA GLU A 63 11.93 -14.06 4.81
C GLU A 63 10.86 -13.31 4.02
N PRO A 64 10.98 -11.97 3.87
CA PRO A 64 10.07 -11.16 3.07
C PRO A 64 9.91 -11.69 1.64
N TRP A 65 8.67 -11.67 1.15
CA TRP A 65 8.31 -12.11 -0.21
C TRP A 65 8.53 -13.59 -0.51
N SER A 66 8.82 -14.41 0.52
CA SER A 66 8.85 -15.87 0.43
C SER A 66 7.44 -16.47 0.30
N PRO A 67 7.29 -17.71 -0.17
CA PRO A 67 6.00 -18.41 -0.17
C PRO A 67 5.34 -18.46 1.21
N GLU A 68 6.15 -18.65 2.27
CA GLU A 68 5.68 -18.68 3.65
C GLU A 68 5.13 -17.32 4.09
N HIS A 69 5.84 -16.22 3.76
CA HIS A 69 5.35 -14.88 4.03
C HIS A 69 3.97 -14.62 3.37
N PHE A 70 3.79 -15.00 2.11
CA PHE A 70 2.49 -14.87 1.43
C PHE A 70 1.40 -15.73 2.07
N ALA A 71 1.73 -16.93 2.52
CA ALA A 71 0.79 -17.80 3.24
C ALA A 71 0.31 -17.16 4.55
N LEU A 72 1.22 -16.55 5.32
CA LEU A 72 0.93 -15.86 6.57
C LEU A 72 0.17 -14.54 6.36
N MET A 73 0.48 -13.81 5.30
CA MET A 73 -0.26 -12.57 4.94
C MET A 73 -1.70 -12.84 4.50
N LYS A 74 -1.96 -13.97 3.84
CA LYS A 74 -3.26 -14.24 3.23
C LYS A 74 -4.46 -14.07 4.17
N PRO A 75 -4.50 -14.66 5.38
CA PRO A 75 -5.63 -14.49 6.28
C PRO A 75 -5.80 -13.05 6.78
N VAL A 76 -4.69 -12.31 6.95
CA VAL A 76 -4.73 -10.91 7.39
C VAL A 76 -5.30 -10.03 6.28
N MET A 77 -4.75 -10.13 5.07
CA MET A 77 -5.19 -9.33 3.92
C MET A 77 -6.60 -9.69 3.48
N LYS A 78 -7.00 -10.95 3.64
CA LYS A 78 -8.38 -11.39 3.38
C LYS A 78 -9.39 -10.68 4.27
N ARG A 79 -9.07 -10.43 5.54
CA ARG A 79 -9.93 -9.64 6.44
C ARG A 79 -10.14 -8.21 5.95
N LEU A 80 -9.11 -7.58 5.38
CA LEU A 80 -9.24 -6.25 4.76
C LEU A 80 -10.16 -6.30 3.53
N ALA A 81 -10.01 -7.30 2.68
CA ALA A 81 -10.88 -7.49 1.52
C ALA A 81 -12.34 -7.70 1.96
N ASP A 82 -12.56 -8.53 2.98
CA ASP A 82 -13.89 -8.80 3.55
C ASP A 82 -14.51 -7.57 4.25
N ALA A 83 -13.67 -6.63 4.70
CA ALA A 83 -14.10 -5.31 5.20
C ALA A 83 -14.34 -4.27 4.10
N GLY A 84 -14.18 -4.62 2.83
CA GLY A 84 -14.48 -3.75 1.69
C GLY A 84 -13.28 -2.92 1.18
N GLN A 85 -12.05 -3.32 1.48
CA GLN A 85 -10.83 -2.70 0.96
C GLN A 85 -10.86 -2.56 -0.57
N LYS A 86 -10.54 -1.35 -1.08
CA LYS A 86 -10.58 -1.02 -2.51
C LYS A 86 -9.19 -0.79 -3.12
N ALA A 87 -8.17 -0.52 -2.30
CA ALA A 87 -6.85 -0.14 -2.78
C ALA A 87 -5.76 -1.13 -2.33
N ILE A 88 -4.74 -1.28 -3.16
CA ILE A 88 -3.52 -2.04 -2.89
C ILE A 88 -2.40 -1.01 -2.69
N THR A 89 -1.84 -0.93 -1.48
CA THR A 89 -0.73 -0.03 -1.17
C THR A 89 0.58 -0.60 -1.71
N CYS A 90 1.27 0.16 -2.54
CA CYS A 90 2.56 -0.22 -3.12
C CYS A 90 3.61 0.85 -2.85
N SER A 91 4.85 0.46 -2.54
CA SER A 91 5.99 1.38 -2.44
C SER A 91 6.83 1.35 -3.72
N LEU A 92 6.97 2.51 -4.37
CA LEU A 92 7.84 2.65 -5.56
C LEU A 92 9.32 2.74 -5.18
N ILE A 93 9.57 3.20 -3.98
CA ILE A 93 10.90 3.55 -3.46
C ILE A 93 11.06 3.08 -2.02
N ASP A 94 12.29 3.09 -1.55
CA ASP A 94 12.65 2.80 -0.18
C ASP A 94 12.11 3.87 0.77
N GLU A 95 11.54 3.45 1.90
CA GLU A 95 11.09 4.35 2.97
C GLU A 95 10.26 5.54 2.47
N ALA A 96 9.22 5.27 1.68
CA ALA A 96 8.36 6.31 1.10
C ALA A 96 7.83 7.30 2.16
N TRP A 97 7.65 6.85 3.41
CA TRP A 97 7.17 7.61 4.56
C TRP A 97 8.26 7.96 5.59
N ASN A 98 9.55 7.73 5.28
CA ASN A 98 10.72 8.10 6.09
C ASN A 98 10.60 7.63 7.55
N ALA A 99 10.51 6.31 7.75
CA ALA A 99 10.45 5.67 9.07
C ALA A 99 9.25 6.11 9.96
N GLN A 100 8.14 6.54 9.38
CA GLN A 100 6.89 6.76 10.13
C GLN A 100 6.24 5.45 10.57
N THR A 101 6.68 4.32 10.03
CA THR A 101 6.28 2.98 10.46
C THR A 101 7.37 2.37 11.36
N TYR A 102 6.98 1.47 12.28
CA TYR A 102 7.94 0.77 13.13
C TYR A 102 8.91 -0.10 12.31
N ASP A 103 8.38 -0.82 11.33
CA ASP A 103 9.18 -1.64 10.44
C ASP A 103 9.68 -0.82 9.25
N TRP A 104 10.89 -1.11 8.79
CA TRP A 104 11.40 -0.59 7.54
C TRP A 104 10.46 -0.95 6.39
N PHE A 105 10.14 0.04 5.55
CA PHE A 105 9.27 -0.15 4.39
C PHE A 105 10.12 -0.23 3.11
N PRO A 106 10.50 -1.46 2.69
CA PRO A 106 11.35 -1.64 1.52
C PRO A 106 10.62 -1.26 0.24
N PRO A 107 11.37 -0.92 -0.82
CA PRO A 107 10.77 -0.71 -2.12
C PRO A 107 10.22 -2.02 -2.66
N MET A 108 9.05 -1.99 -3.26
CA MET A 108 8.53 -3.12 -4.05
C MET A 108 9.12 -3.12 -5.46
N ILE A 109 9.71 -2.00 -5.90
CA ILE A 109 10.43 -1.84 -7.15
C ILE A 109 11.89 -1.52 -6.83
N GLU A 110 12.80 -2.41 -7.20
CA GLU A 110 14.22 -2.18 -6.96
C GLU A 110 14.80 -1.28 -8.06
N TRP A 111 15.45 -0.20 -7.64
CA TRP A 111 16.17 0.72 -8.52
C TRP A 111 17.61 0.27 -8.64
N VAL A 112 18.09 0.08 -9.85
CA VAL A 112 19.45 -0.42 -10.11
C VAL A 112 20.13 0.45 -11.14
N LYS A 113 21.34 0.93 -10.83
CA LYS A 113 22.23 1.58 -11.76
C LYS A 113 23.21 0.55 -12.31
N GLY A 114 23.06 0.20 -13.57
CA GLY A 114 23.95 -0.74 -14.25
C GLY A 114 25.38 -0.22 -14.36
N LYS A 115 26.34 -1.12 -14.60
CA LYS A 115 27.77 -0.78 -14.77
C LYS A 115 28.03 0.25 -15.89
N ASN A 116 27.15 0.31 -16.87
CA ASN A 116 27.16 1.31 -17.96
C ASN A 116 26.55 2.68 -17.57
N GLY A 117 26.12 2.85 -16.32
CA GLY A 117 25.48 4.06 -15.82
C GLY A 117 23.98 4.18 -16.06
N THR A 118 23.37 3.27 -16.82
CA THR A 118 21.92 3.30 -17.12
C THR A 118 21.09 2.80 -15.94
N MET A 119 20.00 3.50 -15.62
CA MET A 119 19.04 3.05 -14.61
C MET A 119 18.11 1.99 -15.18
N ARG A 120 17.78 1.00 -14.39
CA ARG A 120 16.77 -0.04 -14.65
C ARG A 120 16.00 -0.37 -13.40
N TRP A 121 14.84 -0.99 -13.55
CA TRP A 121 13.89 -1.26 -12.46
C TRP A 121 13.50 -2.72 -12.45
N ASN A 122 13.52 -3.33 -11.28
CA ASN A 122 13.09 -4.71 -11.09
C ASN A 122 11.73 -4.71 -10.39
N TYR A 123 10.70 -5.18 -11.08
CA TYR A 123 9.31 -5.20 -10.64
C TYR A 123 8.89 -6.50 -9.96
N ALA A 124 9.80 -7.43 -9.69
CA ALA A 124 9.45 -8.79 -9.24
C ALA A 124 8.59 -8.82 -7.96
N ASN A 125 8.94 -8.01 -6.94
CA ASN A 125 8.17 -7.96 -5.70
C ASN A 125 6.86 -7.19 -5.88
N PHE A 126 6.85 -6.12 -6.67
CA PHE A 126 5.64 -5.39 -7.05
C PHE A 126 4.64 -6.32 -7.74
N ASP A 127 5.08 -7.09 -8.73
CA ASP A 127 4.25 -8.03 -9.47
C ASP A 127 3.67 -9.12 -8.56
N LYS A 128 4.51 -9.71 -7.71
CA LYS A 128 4.07 -10.73 -6.74
C LYS A 128 3.00 -10.17 -5.80
N TRP A 129 3.24 -8.99 -5.25
CA TRP A 129 2.33 -8.35 -4.31
C TRP A 129 0.98 -8.00 -4.95
N VAL A 130 0.99 -7.29 -6.07
CA VAL A 130 -0.25 -6.91 -6.77
C VAL A 130 -1.02 -8.15 -7.23
N SER A 131 -0.34 -9.15 -7.80
CA SER A 131 -0.98 -10.41 -8.22
C SER A 131 -1.60 -11.15 -7.06
N PHE A 132 -0.92 -11.25 -5.92
CA PHE A 132 -1.42 -11.87 -4.70
C PHE A 132 -2.67 -11.15 -4.19
N MET A 133 -2.62 -9.83 -4.05
CA MET A 133 -3.75 -9.04 -3.58
C MET A 133 -4.97 -9.17 -4.50
N MET A 134 -4.76 -9.17 -5.82
CA MET A 134 -5.85 -9.29 -6.78
C MET A 134 -6.44 -10.70 -6.89
N ASN A 135 -5.58 -11.72 -6.96
CA ASN A 135 -5.98 -13.07 -7.36
C ASN A 135 -6.28 -13.98 -6.16
N GLU A 136 -5.57 -13.80 -5.05
CA GLU A 136 -5.71 -14.66 -3.87
C GLU A 136 -6.47 -14.00 -2.73
N VAL A 137 -6.30 -12.69 -2.54
CA VAL A 137 -6.99 -11.92 -1.50
C VAL A 137 -8.34 -11.38 -1.99
N GLY A 138 -8.41 -10.94 -3.25
CA GLY A 138 -9.64 -10.45 -3.87
C GLY A 138 -9.79 -8.93 -3.90
N VAL A 139 -8.75 -8.15 -3.57
CA VAL A 139 -8.73 -6.69 -3.74
C VAL A 139 -8.38 -6.37 -5.20
N LYS A 140 -9.37 -5.98 -6.01
CA LYS A 140 -9.24 -5.78 -7.47
C LYS A 140 -9.40 -4.32 -7.92
N GLY A 141 -9.44 -3.40 -6.97
CA GLY A 141 -9.67 -1.97 -7.24
C GLY A 141 -8.40 -1.23 -7.66
N GLN A 142 -8.05 -0.20 -6.92
CA GLN A 142 -6.94 0.69 -7.20
C GLN A 142 -5.59 0.09 -6.77
N ILE A 143 -4.54 0.40 -7.53
CA ILE A 143 -3.14 0.15 -7.15
C ILE A 143 -2.55 1.52 -6.80
N SER A 144 -2.42 1.80 -5.50
CA SER A 144 -1.93 3.08 -4.97
C SER A 144 -0.44 3.01 -4.76
N CYS A 145 0.33 3.68 -5.61
CA CYS A 145 1.78 3.64 -5.64
C CYS A 145 2.40 4.87 -4.95
N TYR A 146 3.15 4.69 -3.89
CA TYR A 146 3.80 5.74 -3.11
C TYR A 146 5.30 5.71 -3.35
N THR A 147 6.00 6.79 -3.58
CA THR A 147 5.59 8.16 -3.89
C THR A 147 6.67 8.84 -4.70
N MET A 148 6.32 9.88 -5.45
CA MET A 148 7.31 10.69 -6.18
C MET A 148 7.99 11.77 -5.29
N ILE A 149 7.42 12.07 -4.12
CA ILE A 149 7.90 13.10 -3.20
C ILE A 149 8.03 12.55 -1.77
N PRO A 150 8.93 11.56 -1.53
CA PRO A 150 9.10 10.97 -0.20
C PRO A 150 9.51 12.00 0.85
N TRP A 151 9.28 11.68 2.12
CA TRP A 151 9.57 12.62 3.21
C TRP A 151 11.05 12.95 3.34
N ASN A 152 11.95 12.01 3.05
CA ASN A 152 13.39 12.21 3.06
C ASN A 152 13.96 12.79 1.74
N MET A 153 13.12 12.96 0.71
CA MET A 153 13.50 13.45 -0.62
C MET A 153 14.68 12.69 -1.25
N LYS A 154 14.71 11.36 -1.07
CA LYS A 154 15.77 10.49 -1.60
C LYS A 154 15.21 9.22 -2.22
N ILE A 155 15.91 8.68 -3.23
CA ILE A 155 15.68 7.35 -3.77
C ILE A 155 16.91 6.51 -3.54
N ARG A 156 16.78 5.37 -2.87
CA ARG A 156 17.84 4.38 -2.73
C ARG A 156 17.92 3.54 -4.00
N TYR A 157 19.14 3.30 -4.48
CA TYR A 157 19.38 2.42 -5.62
C TYR A 157 20.64 1.56 -5.40
N LEU A 158 20.67 0.37 -6.01
CA LEU A 158 21.85 -0.47 -6.06
C LEU A 158 22.76 0.00 -7.21
N ASP A 159 24.01 0.32 -6.90
CA ASP A 159 25.04 0.62 -7.89
C ASP A 159 25.81 -0.68 -8.20
N GLU A 160 25.56 -1.28 -9.37
CA GLU A 160 26.21 -2.54 -9.78
C GLU A 160 27.72 -2.41 -9.97
N ALA A 161 28.23 -1.22 -10.26
CA ALA A 161 29.67 -1.04 -10.41
C ALA A 161 30.43 -1.17 -9.09
N THR A 162 29.75 -0.86 -7.97
CA THR A 162 30.35 -0.91 -6.63
C THR A 162 29.74 -1.99 -5.74
N GLY A 163 28.61 -2.59 -6.13
CA GLY A 163 27.83 -3.51 -5.31
C GLY A 163 27.21 -2.87 -4.06
N LYS A 164 27.14 -1.53 -4.00
CA LYS A 164 26.68 -0.80 -2.82
C LYS A 164 25.38 -0.04 -3.11
N TYR A 165 24.57 0.14 -2.09
CA TYR A 165 23.43 1.06 -2.14
C TYR A 165 23.92 2.50 -2.04
N LYS A 166 23.33 3.36 -2.89
CA LYS A 166 23.53 4.79 -2.94
C LYS A 166 22.18 5.51 -3.00
N PHE A 167 22.22 6.84 -2.92
CA PHE A 167 21.01 7.67 -2.95
C PHE A 167 21.04 8.68 -4.08
N LEU A 168 19.89 8.93 -4.69
CA LEU A 168 19.59 10.08 -5.52
C LEU A 168 18.84 11.10 -4.66
N ASP A 169 19.30 12.34 -4.64
CA ASP A 169 18.58 13.43 -4.01
C ASP A 169 17.50 13.96 -4.96
N LEU A 170 16.28 14.09 -4.45
CA LEU A 170 15.14 14.63 -5.19
C LEU A 170 15.00 16.13 -4.92
N LYS A 171 14.98 16.92 -5.96
CA LYS A 171 14.82 18.38 -5.91
C LYS A 171 13.64 18.80 -6.80
N PRO A 172 12.39 18.77 -6.30
CA PRO A 172 11.24 19.25 -7.03
C PRO A 172 11.50 20.67 -7.57
N ASN A 173 11.07 20.95 -8.77
CA ASN A 173 11.37 22.18 -9.53
C ASN A 173 12.81 22.33 -10.08
N ASP A 174 13.68 21.34 -9.87
CA ASP A 174 14.99 21.27 -10.54
C ASP A 174 14.90 20.31 -11.74
N PRO A 175 15.59 20.57 -12.87
CA PRO A 175 15.57 19.65 -14.03
C PRO A 175 15.99 18.21 -13.72
N SER A 176 16.82 18.01 -12.68
CA SER A 176 17.22 16.67 -12.23
C SER A 176 16.04 15.82 -11.75
N TYR A 177 15.00 16.45 -11.22
CA TYR A 177 13.80 15.74 -10.76
C TYR A 177 13.08 15.04 -11.92
N GLU A 178 12.87 15.75 -13.02
CA GLU A 178 12.31 15.18 -14.25
C GLU A 178 13.25 14.14 -14.87
N ALA A 179 14.56 14.38 -14.85
CA ALA A 179 15.56 13.44 -15.38
C ALA A 179 15.57 12.09 -14.62
N ILE A 180 15.20 12.09 -13.35
CA ILE A 180 15.06 10.87 -12.53
C ILE A 180 13.72 10.19 -12.80
N TRP A 181 12.61 10.92 -12.67
CA TRP A 181 11.27 10.34 -12.71
C TRP A 181 10.75 10.04 -14.12
N GLY A 182 11.13 10.84 -15.13
CA GLY A 182 10.63 10.66 -16.49
C GLY A 182 10.94 9.28 -17.09
N PRO A 183 12.20 8.82 -17.07
CA PRO A 183 12.55 7.47 -17.51
C PRO A 183 11.82 6.37 -16.72
N PHE A 184 11.75 6.50 -15.39
CA PHE A 184 11.02 5.54 -14.54
C PHE A 184 9.54 5.47 -14.90
N LEU A 185 8.86 6.60 -14.95
CA LEU A 185 7.43 6.65 -15.27
C LEU A 185 7.13 6.06 -16.66
N THR A 186 8.00 6.34 -17.62
CA THR A 186 7.88 5.79 -18.98
C THR A 186 7.98 4.26 -18.96
N ASP A 187 8.94 3.70 -18.22
CA ASP A 187 9.14 2.27 -18.11
C ASP A 187 8.04 1.60 -17.28
N PHE A 188 7.72 2.17 -16.12
CA PHE A 188 6.68 1.67 -15.23
C PHE A 188 5.29 1.66 -15.91
N ARG A 189 4.96 2.73 -16.66
CA ARG A 189 3.74 2.81 -17.46
C ARG A 189 3.66 1.64 -18.47
N LYS A 190 4.74 1.34 -19.18
CA LYS A 190 4.81 0.19 -20.09
C LYS A 190 4.62 -1.12 -19.36
N HIS A 191 5.29 -1.25 -18.20
CA HIS A 191 5.21 -2.45 -17.37
C HIS A 191 3.77 -2.73 -16.91
N VAL A 192 3.11 -1.77 -16.22
CA VAL A 192 1.74 -1.96 -15.72
C VAL A 192 0.72 -2.10 -16.86
N LYS A 193 0.97 -1.48 -18.02
CA LYS A 193 0.17 -1.70 -19.22
C LYS A 193 0.25 -3.15 -19.69
N SER A 194 1.45 -3.74 -19.71
CA SER A 194 1.66 -5.14 -20.11
C SER A 194 0.95 -6.14 -19.19
N LYS A 195 0.74 -5.75 -17.94
CA LYS A 195 0.00 -6.54 -16.93
C LYS A 195 -1.51 -6.31 -16.96
N GLY A 196 -2.00 -5.38 -17.76
CA GLY A 196 -3.42 -4.98 -17.75
C GLY A 196 -3.83 -4.15 -16.53
N TRP A 197 -2.88 -3.52 -15.84
CA TRP A 197 -3.11 -2.75 -14.60
C TRP A 197 -3.14 -1.25 -14.80
N LEU A 198 -2.85 -0.73 -15.99
CA LEU A 198 -2.70 0.70 -16.26
C LEU A 198 -3.89 1.53 -15.75
N GLY A 199 -5.11 1.12 -16.07
CA GLY A 199 -6.32 1.84 -15.67
C GLY A 199 -6.70 1.73 -14.18
N LYS A 200 -5.89 1.02 -13.39
CA LYS A 200 -6.07 0.86 -11.94
C LYS A 200 -4.93 1.47 -11.14
N THR A 201 -3.83 1.82 -11.78
CA THR A 201 -2.63 2.35 -11.13
C THR A 201 -2.73 3.86 -10.98
N CYS A 202 -2.45 4.35 -9.79
CA CYS A 202 -2.30 5.77 -9.49
C CYS A 202 -1.04 6.02 -8.66
N ILE A 203 -0.58 7.29 -8.65
CA ILE A 203 0.55 7.72 -7.81
C ILE A 203 0.01 8.52 -6.63
N GLY A 204 0.25 8.01 -5.43
CA GLY A 204 -0.01 8.73 -4.18
C GLY A 204 1.11 9.73 -3.89
N LEU A 205 0.74 10.98 -3.62
CA LEU A 205 1.71 12.05 -3.37
C LEU A 205 1.84 12.43 -1.89
N ASP A 206 0.99 11.86 -1.02
CA ASP A 206 0.98 12.10 0.41
C ASP A 206 0.75 13.59 0.81
N GLU A 207 0.82 13.92 2.09
CA GLU A 207 0.60 15.25 2.67
C GLU A 207 1.83 16.15 2.47
N ARG A 208 2.06 16.60 1.24
CA ARG A 208 3.24 17.39 0.87
C ARG A 208 2.87 18.82 0.48
N PRO A 209 3.80 19.80 0.63
CA PRO A 209 3.55 21.18 0.21
C PRO A 209 3.14 21.27 -1.26
N ASP A 210 2.19 22.15 -1.55
CA ASP A 210 1.62 22.42 -2.89
C ASP A 210 2.65 22.54 -4.01
N ALA A 211 3.76 23.22 -3.76
CA ALA A 211 4.81 23.41 -4.76
C ALA A 211 5.46 22.10 -5.17
N MET A 212 5.66 21.17 -4.22
CA MET A 212 6.20 19.84 -4.49
C MET A 212 5.18 18.97 -5.22
N VAL A 213 3.91 19.02 -4.80
CA VAL A 213 2.80 18.30 -5.46
C VAL A 213 2.68 18.75 -6.92
N ARG A 214 2.71 20.06 -7.19
CA ARG A 214 2.66 20.58 -8.57
C ARG A 214 3.87 20.13 -9.41
N ALA A 215 5.07 20.15 -8.82
CA ALA A 215 6.27 19.68 -9.53
C ALA A 215 6.15 18.19 -9.90
N ALA A 216 5.73 17.35 -8.96
CA ALA A 216 5.50 15.92 -9.21
C ALA A 216 4.40 15.71 -10.26
N LYS A 217 3.28 16.44 -10.13
CA LYS A 217 2.16 16.35 -11.08
C LYS A 217 2.57 16.75 -12.50
N ASN A 218 3.36 17.81 -12.67
CA ASN A 218 3.84 18.23 -13.99
C ASN A 218 4.65 17.14 -14.69
N VAL A 219 5.51 16.45 -13.96
CA VAL A 219 6.30 15.33 -14.50
C VAL A 219 5.38 14.13 -14.78
N LEU A 220 4.45 13.84 -13.88
CA LEU A 220 3.49 12.75 -14.07
C LEU A 220 2.62 12.97 -15.31
N ASP A 221 2.04 14.16 -15.48
CA ASP A 221 1.19 14.52 -16.62
C ASP A 221 1.95 14.38 -17.96
N LYS A 222 3.27 14.62 -17.93
CA LYS A 222 4.12 14.55 -19.14
C LYS A 222 4.44 13.10 -19.53
N TYR A 223 4.72 12.22 -18.58
CA TYR A 223 5.26 10.88 -18.85
C TYR A 223 4.27 9.73 -18.63
N ALA A 224 3.31 9.92 -17.75
CA ALA A 224 2.31 8.89 -17.41
C ALA A 224 0.96 9.53 -16.99
N PRO A 225 0.29 10.26 -17.89
CA PRO A 225 -0.95 10.99 -17.57
C PRO A 225 -2.11 10.10 -17.13
N GLU A 226 -2.03 8.80 -17.34
CA GLU A 226 -3.03 7.83 -16.90
C GLU A 226 -2.98 7.54 -15.40
N PHE A 227 -1.87 7.82 -14.72
CA PHE A 227 -1.70 7.60 -13.27
C PHE A 227 -2.32 8.76 -12.48
N LYS A 228 -3.63 8.78 -12.34
CA LYS A 228 -4.42 9.86 -11.73
C LYS A 228 -4.86 9.48 -10.33
#